data_e9b24246682a972eb22d8572fcc0b3c9
#
_entry.id   e9b24246682a972eb22d8572fcc0b3c9
#
_cell.length_a   1.000
_cell.length_b   1.000
_cell.length_c   1.000
_cell.angle_alpha   90.00
_cell.angle_beta   90.00
_cell.angle_gamma   90.00
#
_symmetry.space_group_name_H-M   'P 1'
#
loop_
_entity.id
_entity.type
_entity.pdbx_description
1 polymer ?
#
loop_
_entity_poly.entity_id
_entity_poly.type
_entity_poly.pdbx_seq_one_letter_code
_entity_poly.pdbx_strand_id
1 'polypeptide(L)'
;MKRFYLSVLFLCSFGSLFAGGLSFAFCDYSQGKVFIQENGEIVWEHKAPDSNDIWVLPNKNILFTAGKEVLEVSRKNDTIFHYTSESNIFACQRLKNGNTFIGECDNGRLLEVSPDGSIVKDVSILPFGVKTGGHAFMRNARCLDNGHYLVAHYGGKSVVEYDENGKAVWNIPVPGGAHSVIRLPSGNTLVAVTDKDNNPGVFEYDMAGNIVWSLTNKDLPGTLKFAGGMHYLSDGRLFLTNWVGHVDAKNPVHLLVIDKLSKKVLYKVSDRNEIKTMSSVFALDALKKRVKSYH
;
A
#
# COMPACT_ATOMS: atom_id res chain seq x y z
N MET A 1 64.68 -2.45 15.23
CA MET A 1 63.35 -2.23 15.86
C MET A 1 62.31 -2.30 14.77
N LYS A 2 61.61 -3.45 14.60
CA LYS A 2 60.50 -3.63 13.67
C LYS A 2 59.22 -3.28 14.39
N ARG A 3 58.49 -2.24 13.92
CA ARG A 3 57.18 -1.88 14.44
C ARG A 3 56.13 -2.76 13.75
N PHE A 4 55.45 -3.61 14.51
CA PHE A 4 54.27 -4.33 14.11
C PHE A 4 53.06 -3.37 14.20
N TYR A 5 52.42 -3.09 13.08
CA TYR A 5 51.09 -2.46 13.03
C TYR A 5 50.01 -3.55 13.20
N LEU A 6 49.33 -3.54 14.32
CA LEU A 6 48.20 -4.39 14.61
C LEU A 6 46.97 -3.74 13.94
N SER A 7 46.55 -4.24 12.76
CA SER A 7 45.32 -3.83 12.13
C SER A 7 44.16 -4.50 12.88
N VAL A 8 43.43 -3.73 13.67
CA VAL A 8 42.17 -4.18 14.28
C VAL A 8 41.10 -4.12 13.18
N LEU A 9 40.75 -5.29 12.63
CA LEU A 9 39.55 -5.43 11.83
C LEU A 9 38.33 -5.30 12.75
N PHE A 10 37.64 -4.16 12.67
CA PHE A 10 36.31 -4.01 13.23
C PHE A 10 35.36 -4.84 12.36
N LEU A 11 35.12 -6.10 12.74
CA LEU A 11 33.94 -6.85 12.26
C LEU A 11 32.70 -6.20 12.85
N CYS A 12 32.11 -5.25 12.14
CA CYS A 12 30.72 -4.88 12.41
C CYS A 12 29.85 -6.09 12.10
N SER A 13 29.53 -6.87 13.14
CA SER A 13 28.44 -7.84 13.08
C SER A 13 27.16 -7.04 12.89
N PHE A 14 26.67 -6.97 11.65
CA PHE A 14 25.26 -6.65 11.37
C PHE A 14 24.43 -7.79 11.95
N GLY A 15 24.16 -7.74 13.26
CA GLY A 15 23.10 -8.52 13.87
C GLY A 15 21.82 -8.23 13.08
N SER A 16 21.11 -9.27 12.66
CA SER A 16 19.91 -9.13 11.85
C SER A 16 18.95 -8.19 12.59
N LEU A 17 18.59 -7.07 11.93
CA LEU A 17 17.61 -6.08 12.43
C LEU A 17 16.25 -6.72 12.78
N PHE A 18 16.04 -7.98 12.47
CA PHE A 18 14.80 -8.73 12.55
C PHE A 18 14.97 -10.11 13.25
N ALA A 19 15.82 -10.20 14.25
CA ALA A 19 16.03 -11.45 15.00
C ALA A 19 14.73 -12.02 15.63
N GLY A 20 13.69 -11.20 15.82
CA GLY A 20 12.36 -11.59 16.30
C GLY A 20 11.28 -11.68 15.23
N GLY A 21 11.64 -11.59 13.92
CA GLY A 21 10.65 -11.52 12.86
C GLY A 21 10.08 -10.12 12.65
N LEU A 22 9.27 -9.96 11.57
CA LEU A 22 8.68 -8.69 11.19
C LEU A 22 7.21 -8.63 11.64
N SER A 23 6.76 -7.43 12.04
CA SER A 23 5.38 -7.20 12.48
C SER A 23 4.66 -6.28 11.50
N PHE A 24 3.57 -6.76 10.91
CA PHE A 24 2.76 -6.04 9.94
C PHE A 24 1.34 -6.60 9.85
N ALA A 25 0.40 -5.77 9.39
CA ALA A 25 -0.92 -6.21 8.97
C ALA A 25 -0.95 -6.36 7.45
N PHE A 26 -1.78 -7.25 6.91
CA PHE A 26 -1.90 -7.44 5.47
C PHE A 26 -3.27 -7.98 5.06
N CYS A 27 -3.62 -7.72 3.80
CA CYS A 27 -4.74 -8.34 3.13
C CYS A 27 -4.26 -9.58 2.37
N ASP A 28 -4.94 -10.71 2.55
CA ASP A 28 -4.77 -11.88 1.68
C ASP A 28 -6.03 -12.05 0.83
N TYR A 29 -5.92 -11.61 -0.42
CA TYR A 29 -7.03 -11.56 -1.35
C TYR A 29 -7.63 -12.94 -1.62
N SER A 30 -6.79 -13.94 -1.88
CA SER A 30 -7.26 -15.29 -2.23
C SER A 30 -7.88 -16.04 -1.05
N GLN A 31 -7.48 -15.73 0.18
CA GLN A 31 -8.10 -16.27 1.38
C GLN A 31 -9.36 -15.52 1.80
N GLY A 32 -9.59 -14.31 1.26
CA GLY A 32 -10.67 -13.43 1.68
C GLY A 32 -10.55 -13.04 3.15
N LYS A 33 -9.34 -12.75 3.60
CA LYS A 33 -9.03 -12.42 4.99
C LYS A 33 -8.02 -11.28 5.09
N VAL A 34 -8.06 -10.60 6.22
CA VAL A 34 -7.00 -9.71 6.70
C VAL A 34 -6.34 -10.31 7.93
N PHE A 35 -5.04 -10.07 8.08
CA PHE A 35 -4.24 -10.66 9.13
C PHE A 35 -3.36 -9.62 9.83
N ILE A 36 -2.99 -9.93 11.07
CA ILE A 36 -1.84 -9.31 11.73
C ILE A 36 -0.82 -10.37 12.06
N GLN A 37 0.39 -10.16 11.57
CA GLN A 37 1.57 -10.91 11.97
C GLN A 37 2.38 -10.07 12.96
N GLU A 38 2.77 -10.66 14.08
CA GLU A 38 3.72 -10.06 15.03
C GLU A 38 4.88 -11.02 15.26
N ASN A 39 6.11 -10.53 15.12
CA ASN A 39 7.34 -11.32 15.29
C ASN A 39 7.39 -12.62 14.46
N GLY A 40 6.75 -12.63 13.30
CA GLY A 40 6.72 -13.79 12.41
C GLY A 40 5.53 -14.74 12.59
N GLU A 41 4.67 -14.51 13.58
CA GLU A 41 3.51 -15.36 13.88
C GLU A 41 2.20 -14.62 13.58
N ILE A 42 1.21 -15.30 12.99
CA ILE A 42 -0.15 -14.76 12.83
C ILE A 42 -0.82 -14.73 14.21
N VAL A 43 -1.17 -13.52 14.66
CA VAL A 43 -1.75 -13.29 16.00
C VAL A 43 -3.20 -12.82 15.94
N TRP A 44 -3.70 -12.49 14.74
CA TRP A 44 -5.08 -12.05 14.54
C TRP A 44 -5.48 -12.21 13.08
N GLU A 45 -6.75 -12.55 12.85
CA GLU A 45 -7.36 -12.60 11.53
C GLU A 45 -8.82 -12.15 11.56
N HIS A 46 -9.31 -11.68 10.42
CA HIS A 46 -10.71 -11.36 10.20
C HIS A 46 -11.13 -11.65 8.75
N LYS A 47 -12.39 -12.04 8.53
CA LYS A 47 -12.94 -12.26 7.19
C LYS A 47 -13.04 -10.93 6.44
N ALA A 48 -12.48 -10.85 5.24
CA ALA A 48 -12.43 -9.67 4.40
C ALA A 48 -12.29 -10.08 2.93
N PRO A 49 -13.39 -10.52 2.27
CA PRO A 49 -13.34 -10.92 0.86
C PRO A 49 -12.92 -9.73 -0.01
N ASP A 50 -12.12 -10.00 -1.03
CA ASP A 50 -11.65 -9.01 -2.01
C ASP A 50 -10.97 -7.78 -1.38
N SER A 51 -10.30 -7.95 -0.23
CA SER A 51 -9.62 -6.86 0.48
C SER A 51 -8.40 -6.35 -0.28
N ASN A 52 -8.29 -5.02 -0.43
CA ASN A 52 -7.21 -4.36 -1.19
C ASN A 52 -6.52 -3.22 -0.42
N ASP A 53 -7.04 -2.82 0.74
CA ASP A 53 -6.44 -1.76 1.54
C ASP A 53 -6.61 -2.03 3.03
N ILE A 54 -5.58 -1.75 3.83
CA ILE A 54 -5.55 -2.02 5.27
C ILE A 54 -4.72 -1.00 6.03
N TRP A 55 -5.25 -0.57 7.19
CA TRP A 55 -4.59 0.31 8.15
C TRP A 55 -4.68 -0.27 9.55
N VAL A 56 -3.62 -0.10 10.34
CA VAL A 56 -3.73 -0.24 11.79
C VAL A 56 -3.73 1.14 12.40
N LEU A 57 -4.84 1.49 13.03
CA LEU A 57 -5.08 2.82 13.59
C LEU A 57 -4.32 3.02 14.90
N PRO A 58 -4.11 4.28 15.37
CA PRO A 58 -3.42 4.54 16.65
C PRO A 58 -4.06 3.87 17.87
N ASN A 59 -5.39 3.65 17.85
CA ASN A 59 -6.12 2.89 18.87
C ASN A 59 -5.97 1.37 18.73
N LYS A 60 -5.16 0.91 17.77
CA LYS A 60 -4.89 -0.49 17.41
C LYS A 60 -6.07 -1.23 16.75
N ASN A 61 -7.14 -0.55 16.42
CA ASN A 61 -8.18 -1.09 15.55
C ASN A 61 -7.65 -1.23 14.12
N ILE A 62 -8.29 -2.10 13.35
CA ILE A 62 -7.93 -2.38 11.98
C ILE A 62 -9.04 -1.82 11.08
N LEU A 63 -8.67 -0.91 10.17
CA LEU A 63 -9.53 -0.38 9.12
C LEU A 63 -9.13 -1.04 7.80
N PHE A 64 -10.10 -1.60 7.08
CA PHE A 64 -9.82 -2.31 5.83
C PHE A 64 -11.01 -2.31 4.87
N THR A 65 -10.74 -2.56 3.60
CA THR A 65 -11.76 -2.80 2.58
C THR A 65 -12.12 -4.28 2.52
N ALA A 66 -13.38 -4.59 2.19
CA ALA A 66 -13.87 -5.97 2.00
C ALA A 66 -14.88 -5.99 0.84
N GLY A 67 -14.37 -6.05 -0.40
CA GLY A 67 -15.21 -5.97 -1.61
C GLY A 67 -15.93 -4.62 -1.73
N LYS A 68 -17.21 -4.60 -1.41
CA LYS A 68 -18.07 -3.39 -1.40
C LYS A 68 -18.21 -2.75 -0.02
N GLU A 69 -17.42 -3.16 0.94
CA GLU A 69 -17.53 -2.71 2.32
C GLU A 69 -16.22 -2.10 2.82
N VAL A 70 -16.33 -1.21 3.80
CA VAL A 70 -15.22 -0.74 4.64
C VAL A 70 -15.59 -1.00 6.10
N LEU A 71 -14.69 -1.65 6.82
CA LEU A 71 -14.86 -1.96 8.22
C LEU A 71 -13.72 -1.40 9.06
N GLU A 72 -14.05 -0.88 10.26
CA GLU A 72 -13.10 -0.79 11.36
C GLU A 72 -13.46 -1.83 12.41
N VAL A 73 -12.49 -2.67 12.77
CA VAL A 73 -12.71 -3.79 13.69
C VAL A 73 -11.68 -3.74 14.82
N SER A 74 -12.13 -4.02 16.04
CA SER A 74 -11.22 -4.14 17.20
C SER A 74 -10.39 -5.44 17.12
N ARG A 75 -9.34 -5.54 17.93
CA ARG A 75 -8.55 -6.78 18.09
C ARG A 75 -9.39 -7.93 18.70
N LYS A 76 -10.59 -7.66 19.20
CA LYS A 76 -11.55 -8.66 19.69
C LYS A 76 -12.59 -9.04 18.63
N ASN A 77 -12.44 -8.51 17.40
CA ASN A 77 -13.38 -8.67 16.29
C ASN A 77 -14.74 -7.96 16.51
N ASP A 78 -14.80 -6.93 17.38
CA ASP A 78 -15.99 -6.08 17.46
C ASP A 78 -15.97 -5.08 16.30
N THR A 79 -17.07 -4.95 15.56
CA THR A 79 -17.23 -3.94 14.51
C THR A 79 -17.46 -2.57 15.14
N ILE A 80 -16.57 -1.62 14.83
CA ILE A 80 -16.59 -0.24 15.34
C ILE A 80 -17.18 0.71 14.30
N PHE A 81 -16.86 0.48 13.00
CA PHE A 81 -17.40 1.23 11.88
C PHE A 81 -17.70 0.26 10.74
N HIS A 82 -18.78 0.53 10.01
CA HIS A 82 -19.16 -0.24 8.83
C HIS A 82 -19.82 0.69 7.81
N TYR A 83 -19.34 0.62 6.58
CA TYR A 83 -19.93 1.28 5.42
C TYR A 83 -20.08 0.27 4.28
N THR A 84 -21.23 0.30 3.61
CA THR A 84 -21.55 -0.55 2.45
C THR A 84 -21.84 0.31 1.23
N SER A 85 -21.31 -0.08 0.08
CA SER A 85 -21.49 0.56 -1.23
C SER A 85 -22.11 -0.40 -2.23
N GLU A 86 -22.60 0.13 -3.34
CA GLU A 86 -22.93 -0.63 -4.55
C GLU A 86 -21.69 -0.88 -5.45
N SER A 87 -20.59 -0.14 -5.21
CA SER A 87 -19.33 -0.21 -5.94
C SER A 87 -18.27 -1.02 -5.20
N ASN A 88 -17.34 -1.63 -5.94
CA ASN A 88 -16.12 -2.16 -5.33
C ASN A 88 -15.29 -1.01 -4.73
N ILE A 89 -14.76 -1.25 -3.53
CA ILE A 89 -13.95 -0.29 -2.79
C ILE A 89 -12.52 -0.79 -2.73
N PHE A 90 -11.57 0.02 -3.24
CA PHE A 90 -10.15 -0.33 -3.24
C PHE A 90 -9.27 0.61 -2.40
N ALA A 91 -9.88 1.62 -1.77
CA ALA A 91 -9.16 2.55 -0.90
C ALA A 91 -10.01 2.94 0.30
N CYS A 92 -9.39 2.95 1.47
CA CYS A 92 -9.95 3.53 2.69
C CYS A 92 -8.85 4.22 3.49
N GLN A 93 -9.21 5.25 4.26
CA GLN A 93 -8.28 5.98 5.11
C GLN A 93 -9.03 6.67 6.24
N ARG A 94 -8.57 6.52 7.50
CA ARG A 94 -9.09 7.32 8.60
C ARG A 94 -8.50 8.72 8.54
N LEU A 95 -9.37 9.73 8.46
CA LEU A 95 -8.98 11.13 8.43
C LEU A 95 -8.75 11.69 9.84
N LYS A 96 -8.03 12.82 9.94
CA LYS A 96 -7.72 13.51 11.20
C LYS A 96 -8.97 14.02 11.94
N ASN A 97 -10.05 14.32 11.22
CA ASN A 97 -11.33 14.73 11.78
C ASN A 97 -12.21 13.57 12.30
N GLY A 98 -11.73 12.33 12.18
CA GLY A 98 -12.43 11.12 12.60
C GLY A 98 -13.30 10.47 11.53
N ASN A 99 -13.55 11.14 10.40
CA ASN A 99 -14.25 10.57 9.26
C ASN A 99 -13.40 9.55 8.52
N THR A 100 -14.02 8.77 7.66
CA THR A 100 -13.36 7.78 6.80
C THR A 100 -13.43 8.22 5.36
N PHE A 101 -12.27 8.40 4.72
CA PHE A 101 -12.18 8.52 3.27
C PHE A 101 -12.37 7.15 2.64
N ILE A 102 -13.13 7.08 1.54
CA ILE A 102 -13.44 5.85 0.80
C ILE A 102 -13.35 6.14 -0.70
N GLY A 103 -12.62 5.27 -1.42
CA GLY A 103 -12.52 5.32 -2.87
C GLY A 103 -13.33 4.20 -3.52
N GLU A 104 -14.46 4.55 -4.14
CA GLU A 104 -15.33 3.64 -4.89
C GLU A 104 -14.83 3.51 -6.33
N CYS A 105 -14.34 2.31 -6.69
CA CYS A 105 -13.69 2.09 -7.98
C CYS A 105 -14.67 2.19 -9.15
N ASP A 106 -15.76 1.41 -9.14
CA ASP A 106 -16.63 1.29 -10.30
C ASP A 106 -17.41 2.57 -10.56
N ASN A 107 -17.83 3.25 -9.49
CA ASN A 107 -18.57 4.51 -9.55
C ASN A 107 -17.68 5.74 -9.73
N GLY A 108 -16.35 5.59 -9.57
CA GLY A 108 -15.40 6.70 -9.64
C GLY A 108 -15.72 7.81 -8.64
N ARG A 109 -16.09 7.43 -7.40
CA ARG A 109 -16.45 8.36 -6.33
C ARG A 109 -15.40 8.36 -5.24
N LEU A 110 -15.11 9.54 -4.72
CA LEU A 110 -14.27 9.78 -3.57
C LEU A 110 -15.16 10.33 -2.46
N LEU A 111 -15.35 9.54 -1.42
CA LEU A 111 -16.29 9.82 -0.34
C LEU A 111 -15.57 10.20 0.94
N GLU A 112 -16.21 11.02 1.75
CA GLU A 112 -15.94 11.18 3.16
C GLU A 112 -17.17 10.75 3.94
N VAL A 113 -17.00 9.76 4.83
CA VAL A 113 -18.07 9.14 5.60
C VAL A 113 -17.83 9.39 7.08
N SER A 114 -18.80 9.94 7.77
CA SER A 114 -18.76 10.18 9.22
C SER A 114 -18.81 8.88 10.03
N PRO A 115 -18.47 8.89 11.34
CA PRO A 115 -18.47 7.69 12.17
C PRO A 115 -19.83 6.99 12.28
N ASP A 116 -20.93 7.70 12.05
CA ASP A 116 -22.29 7.14 12.03
C ASP A 116 -22.69 6.54 10.69
N GLY A 117 -21.79 6.55 9.68
CA GLY A 117 -22.04 6.01 8.36
C GLY A 117 -22.64 6.98 7.34
N SER A 118 -22.87 8.25 7.73
CA SER A 118 -23.43 9.26 6.81
C SER A 118 -22.36 9.78 5.85
N ILE A 119 -22.69 9.90 4.55
CA ILE A 119 -21.82 10.53 3.56
C ILE A 119 -21.86 12.05 3.77
N VAL A 120 -20.71 12.63 4.14
CA VAL A 120 -20.57 14.09 4.37
C VAL A 120 -19.89 14.80 3.19
N LYS A 121 -19.19 14.05 2.32
CA LYS A 121 -18.63 14.56 1.08
C LYS A 121 -18.69 13.46 0.01
N ASP A 122 -19.03 13.86 -1.22
CA ASP A 122 -19.17 12.99 -2.38
C ASP A 122 -18.62 13.71 -3.62
N VAL A 123 -17.52 13.21 -4.14
CA VAL A 123 -16.81 13.79 -5.28
C VAL A 123 -16.70 12.77 -6.40
N SER A 124 -17.34 13.06 -7.53
CA SER A 124 -17.19 12.23 -8.73
C SER A 124 -15.95 12.64 -9.52
N ILE A 125 -15.16 11.65 -9.91
CA ILE A 125 -13.98 11.81 -10.79
C ILE A 125 -14.15 11.10 -12.13
N LEU A 126 -15.38 10.63 -12.43
CA LEU A 126 -15.69 10.11 -13.76
C LEU A 126 -15.74 11.24 -14.79
N PRO A 127 -15.27 11.01 -16.02
CA PRO A 127 -15.48 11.95 -17.11
C PRO A 127 -16.97 12.22 -17.33
N PHE A 128 -17.29 13.45 -17.77
CA PHE A 128 -18.67 13.84 -18.04
C PHE A 128 -19.37 12.86 -18.99
N GLY A 129 -20.57 12.41 -18.62
CA GLY A 129 -21.37 11.46 -19.39
C GLY A 129 -20.99 9.98 -19.21
N VAL A 130 -19.91 9.67 -18.49
CA VAL A 130 -19.53 8.29 -18.13
C VAL A 130 -20.28 7.88 -16.86
N LYS A 131 -21.01 6.74 -16.94
CA LYS A 131 -21.81 6.24 -15.82
C LYS A 131 -21.03 5.32 -14.87
N THR A 132 -20.00 4.66 -15.38
CA THR A 132 -19.15 3.75 -14.60
C THR A 132 -17.73 3.73 -15.15
N GLY A 133 -16.74 3.72 -14.25
CA GLY A 133 -15.34 3.55 -14.62
C GLY A 133 -14.95 2.09 -14.80
N GLY A 134 -15.74 1.17 -14.24
CA GLY A 134 -15.46 -0.26 -14.23
C GLY A 134 -14.28 -0.65 -13.32
N HIS A 135 -14.05 -1.94 -13.20
CA HIS A 135 -13.10 -2.57 -12.27
C HIS A 135 -11.64 -2.07 -12.40
N ALA A 136 -11.22 -1.55 -13.55
CA ALA A 136 -9.87 -1.06 -13.77
C ALA A 136 -9.74 0.47 -13.61
N PHE A 137 -10.78 1.18 -13.23
CA PHE A 137 -10.74 2.65 -13.19
C PHE A 137 -9.78 3.17 -12.12
N MET A 138 -9.93 2.71 -10.89
CA MET A 138 -9.11 3.13 -9.75
C MET A 138 -8.68 1.91 -8.93
N ARG A 139 -7.41 1.82 -8.54
CA ARG A 139 -6.90 0.73 -7.69
C ARG A 139 -6.47 1.20 -6.31
N ASN A 140 -6.19 2.49 -6.17
CA ASN A 140 -5.84 3.09 -4.89
C ASN A 140 -6.15 4.57 -4.94
N ALA A 141 -6.49 5.14 -3.80
CA ALA A 141 -6.67 6.58 -3.63
C ALA A 141 -6.31 6.99 -2.20
N ARG A 142 -5.81 8.23 -2.05
CA ARG A 142 -5.46 8.82 -0.76
C ARG A 142 -5.99 10.24 -0.67
N CYS A 143 -6.58 10.60 0.46
CA CYS A 143 -6.86 11.98 0.80
C CYS A 143 -5.57 12.61 1.34
N LEU A 144 -5.10 13.68 0.72
CA LEU A 144 -3.90 14.41 1.09
C LEU A 144 -4.20 15.43 2.19
N ASP A 145 -3.15 15.88 2.91
CA ASP A 145 -3.28 16.88 3.99
C ASP A 145 -3.82 18.24 3.52
N ASN A 146 -3.71 18.57 2.22
CA ASN A 146 -4.28 19.76 1.61
C ASN A 146 -5.75 19.62 1.18
N GLY A 147 -6.37 18.46 1.43
CA GLY A 147 -7.75 18.16 1.05
C GLY A 147 -7.93 17.66 -0.39
N HIS A 148 -6.85 17.54 -1.16
CA HIS A 148 -6.86 16.93 -2.48
C HIS A 148 -6.88 15.40 -2.39
N TYR A 149 -7.13 14.75 -3.53
CA TYR A 149 -7.16 13.31 -3.67
C TYR A 149 -6.12 12.84 -4.67
N LEU A 150 -5.23 11.96 -4.25
CA LEU A 150 -4.26 11.33 -5.12
C LEU A 150 -4.76 9.95 -5.54
N VAL A 151 -4.95 9.71 -6.83
CA VAL A 151 -5.63 8.53 -7.36
C VAL A 151 -4.74 7.76 -8.34
N ALA A 152 -4.63 6.45 -8.13
CA ALA A 152 -3.95 5.52 -9.02
C ALA A 152 -4.96 4.92 -10.02
N HIS A 153 -4.94 5.38 -11.27
CA HIS A 153 -5.75 4.88 -12.36
C HIS A 153 -5.07 3.72 -13.07
N TYR A 154 -5.54 2.51 -12.79
CA TYR A 154 -4.94 1.28 -13.32
C TYR A 154 -5.10 1.19 -14.84
N GLY A 155 -6.34 1.22 -15.33
CA GLY A 155 -6.65 1.15 -16.76
C GLY A 155 -6.18 2.37 -17.53
N GLY A 156 -6.20 3.54 -16.90
CA GLY A 156 -5.70 4.80 -17.45
C GLY A 156 -4.18 4.93 -17.48
N LYS A 157 -3.45 4.01 -16.85
CA LYS A 157 -1.99 4.03 -16.73
C LYS A 157 -1.47 5.42 -16.31
N SER A 158 -2.10 5.98 -15.27
CA SER A 158 -1.76 7.32 -14.79
C SER A 158 -1.96 7.46 -13.29
N VAL A 159 -1.33 8.48 -12.70
CA VAL A 159 -1.64 8.97 -11.37
C VAL A 159 -2.15 10.39 -11.51
N VAL A 160 -3.29 10.68 -10.91
CA VAL A 160 -3.93 11.98 -10.97
C VAL A 160 -4.16 12.51 -9.57
N GLU A 161 -3.84 13.78 -9.33
CA GLU A 161 -4.27 14.53 -8.16
C GLU A 161 -5.49 15.37 -8.55
N TYR A 162 -6.56 15.18 -7.80
CA TYR A 162 -7.80 15.94 -7.93
C TYR A 162 -7.94 16.90 -6.76
N ASP A 163 -8.49 18.10 -7.01
CA ASP A 163 -8.88 19.02 -5.93
C ASP A 163 -10.13 18.52 -5.19
N GLU A 164 -10.57 19.27 -4.20
CA GLU A 164 -11.74 18.93 -3.37
C GLU A 164 -13.06 18.88 -4.15
N ASN A 165 -13.09 19.35 -5.41
CA ASN A 165 -14.25 19.36 -6.31
C ASN A 165 -14.15 18.28 -7.40
N GLY A 166 -13.09 17.46 -7.40
CA GLY A 166 -12.86 16.43 -8.40
C GLY A 166 -12.27 16.93 -9.73
N LYS A 167 -11.74 18.16 -9.77
CA LYS A 167 -11.00 18.66 -10.92
C LYS A 167 -9.55 18.20 -10.85
N ALA A 168 -9.05 17.59 -11.93
CA ALA A 168 -7.64 17.21 -12.04
C ALA A 168 -6.74 18.46 -12.02
N VAL A 169 -5.81 18.49 -11.06
CA VAL A 169 -4.85 19.60 -10.89
C VAL A 169 -3.41 19.15 -11.19
N TRP A 170 -3.13 17.86 -11.17
CA TRP A 170 -1.85 17.28 -11.54
C TRP A 170 -2.08 15.87 -12.10
N ASN A 171 -1.29 15.49 -13.12
CA ASN A 171 -1.41 14.18 -13.76
C ASN A 171 -0.06 13.75 -14.33
N ILE A 172 0.31 12.49 -14.12
CA ILE A 172 1.47 11.86 -14.75
C ILE A 172 1.06 10.53 -15.40
N PRO A 173 1.55 10.25 -16.62
CA PRO A 173 1.48 8.92 -17.19
C PRO A 173 2.48 8.00 -16.50
N VAL A 174 2.13 6.72 -16.36
CA VAL A 174 3.03 5.69 -15.83
C VAL A 174 3.15 4.52 -16.82
N PRO A 175 4.24 3.74 -16.80
CA PRO A 175 4.53 2.74 -17.84
C PRO A 175 3.58 1.54 -17.84
N GLY A 176 2.71 1.39 -16.83
CA GLY A 176 1.76 0.29 -16.72
C GLY A 176 0.58 0.66 -15.84
N GLY A 177 -0.20 -0.32 -15.38
CA GLY A 177 -1.31 -0.07 -14.46
C GLY A 177 -0.81 0.45 -13.10
N ALA A 178 -1.21 1.66 -12.71
CA ALA A 178 -0.95 2.19 -11.38
C ALA A 178 -1.79 1.44 -10.35
N HIS A 179 -1.14 0.77 -9.39
CA HIS A 179 -1.84 -0.06 -8.40
C HIS A 179 -1.87 0.56 -7.00
N SER A 180 -0.80 1.20 -6.58
CA SER A 180 -0.71 1.90 -5.29
C SER A 180 0.08 3.19 -5.45
N VAL A 181 -0.25 4.19 -4.64
CA VAL A 181 0.35 5.53 -4.74
C VAL A 181 0.56 6.12 -3.36
N ILE A 182 1.73 6.75 -3.15
CA ILE A 182 2.09 7.44 -1.91
C ILE A 182 2.69 8.79 -2.24
N ARG A 183 2.12 9.88 -1.70
CA ARG A 183 2.76 11.21 -1.72
C ARG A 183 3.79 11.30 -0.60
N LEU A 184 5.03 11.59 -0.95
CA LEU A 184 6.13 11.77 0.00
C LEU A 184 6.17 13.23 0.52
N PRO A 185 6.79 13.48 1.69
CA PRO A 185 6.98 14.85 2.21
C PRO A 185 7.81 15.75 1.30
N SER A 186 8.64 15.18 0.45
CA SER A 186 9.39 15.92 -0.58
C SER A 186 8.51 16.52 -1.68
N GLY A 187 7.24 16.13 -1.75
CA GLY A 187 6.34 16.40 -2.86
C GLY A 187 6.37 15.31 -3.93
N ASN A 188 7.38 14.45 -3.95
CA ASN A 188 7.48 13.36 -4.90
C ASN A 188 6.38 12.31 -4.66
N THR A 189 6.12 11.49 -5.67
CA THR A 189 5.10 10.44 -5.61
C THR A 189 5.71 9.09 -5.91
N LEU A 190 5.57 8.13 -4.96
CA LEU A 190 5.85 6.72 -5.22
C LEU A 190 4.63 6.08 -5.87
N VAL A 191 4.85 5.30 -6.91
CA VAL A 191 3.81 4.56 -7.63
C VAL A 191 4.23 3.11 -7.82
N ALA A 192 3.44 2.18 -7.32
CA ALA A 192 3.57 0.77 -7.69
C ALA A 192 2.87 0.55 -9.04
N VAL A 193 3.62 0.04 -9.98
CA VAL A 193 3.18 -0.16 -11.36
C VAL A 193 3.28 -1.63 -11.72
N THR A 194 2.24 -2.14 -12.35
CA THR A 194 2.25 -3.48 -12.94
C THR A 194 1.88 -3.40 -14.41
N ASP A 195 2.46 -4.27 -15.21
CA ASP A 195 2.23 -4.32 -16.65
C ASP A 195 1.93 -5.75 -17.09
N LYS A 196 1.10 -5.89 -18.14
CA LYS A 196 0.87 -7.15 -18.84
C LYS A 196 2.16 -7.73 -19.40
N ASP A 197 3.11 -6.87 -19.78
CA ASP A 197 4.34 -7.24 -20.46
C ASP A 197 5.54 -7.46 -19.51
N ASN A 198 5.25 -7.67 -18.19
CA ASN A 198 6.21 -8.14 -17.19
C ASN A 198 7.32 -7.16 -16.79
N ASN A 199 7.00 -5.87 -16.66
CA ASN A 199 7.89 -4.90 -16.01
C ASN A 199 7.28 -4.30 -14.74
N PRO A 200 6.88 -5.13 -13.73
CA PRO A 200 6.40 -4.58 -12.47
C PRO A 200 7.52 -3.83 -11.77
N GLY A 201 7.17 -2.76 -11.07
CA GLY A 201 8.14 -1.96 -10.35
C GLY A 201 7.51 -0.88 -9.48
N VAL A 202 8.36 -0.21 -8.73
CA VAL A 202 8.01 1.01 -8.01
C VAL A 202 8.81 2.15 -8.61
N PHE A 203 8.15 3.25 -8.91
CA PHE A 203 8.74 4.44 -9.49
C PHE A 203 8.47 5.63 -8.59
N GLU A 204 9.46 6.49 -8.39
CA GLU A 204 9.29 7.78 -7.75
C GLU A 204 9.35 8.87 -8.81
N TYR A 205 8.32 9.69 -8.83
CA TYR A 205 8.19 10.83 -9.73
C TYR A 205 8.31 12.13 -8.94
N ASP A 206 9.01 13.11 -9.50
CA ASP A 206 8.95 14.49 -9.04
C ASP A 206 7.64 15.17 -9.50
N MET A 207 7.42 16.41 -9.06
CA MET A 207 6.22 17.18 -9.44
C MET A 207 6.17 17.54 -10.94
N ALA A 208 7.31 17.51 -11.63
CA ALA A 208 7.38 17.71 -13.09
C ALA A 208 7.09 16.43 -13.88
N GLY A 209 6.94 15.28 -13.19
CA GLY A 209 6.68 13.99 -13.81
C GLY A 209 7.93 13.22 -14.24
N ASN A 210 9.13 13.67 -13.83
CA ASN A 210 10.37 12.93 -14.10
C ASN A 210 10.53 11.79 -13.10
N ILE A 211 11.01 10.62 -13.60
CA ILE A 211 11.39 9.52 -12.72
C ILE A 211 12.73 9.85 -12.06
N VAL A 212 12.72 10.01 -10.73
CA VAL A 212 13.92 10.32 -9.94
C VAL A 212 14.48 9.10 -9.20
N TRP A 213 13.69 8.03 -9.08
CA TRP A 213 14.09 6.75 -8.53
C TRP A 213 13.18 5.62 -9.06
N SER A 214 13.71 4.41 -9.17
CA SER A 214 12.92 3.23 -9.53
C SER A 214 13.46 1.98 -8.88
N LEU A 215 12.59 0.98 -8.70
CA LEU A 215 12.92 -0.38 -8.30
C LEU A 215 12.16 -1.34 -9.22
N THR A 216 12.89 -2.16 -9.96
CA THR A 216 12.33 -3.06 -10.97
C THR A 216 13.01 -4.43 -10.93
N ASN A 217 12.62 -5.33 -11.82
CA ASN A 217 13.32 -6.61 -11.99
C ASN A 217 14.78 -6.48 -12.50
N LYS A 218 15.25 -5.28 -12.90
CA LYS A 218 16.68 -5.03 -13.10
C LYS A 218 17.44 -5.03 -11.79
N ASP A 219 16.79 -4.53 -10.71
CA ASP A 219 17.34 -4.50 -9.35
C ASP A 219 17.04 -5.81 -8.59
N LEU A 220 15.95 -6.50 -8.92
CA LEU A 220 15.42 -7.69 -8.25
C LEU A 220 15.11 -8.81 -9.28
N PRO A 221 16.12 -9.41 -9.93
CA PRO A 221 15.91 -10.29 -11.07
C PRO A 221 14.87 -11.40 -10.83
N GLY A 222 13.81 -11.39 -11.63
CA GLY A 222 12.73 -12.39 -11.62
C GLY A 222 11.85 -12.43 -10.38
N THR A 223 12.08 -11.55 -9.39
CA THR A 223 11.38 -11.57 -8.11
C THR A 223 10.00 -10.93 -8.19
N LEU A 224 9.92 -9.72 -8.77
CA LEU A 224 8.64 -9.02 -8.88
C LEU A 224 7.78 -9.66 -9.96
N LYS A 225 6.54 -9.99 -9.61
CA LYS A 225 5.49 -10.47 -10.53
C LYS A 225 4.39 -9.44 -10.69
N PHE A 226 4.07 -8.72 -9.60
CA PHE A 226 3.06 -7.68 -9.58
C PHE A 226 3.32 -6.76 -8.40
N ALA A 227 3.77 -5.53 -8.64
CA ALA A 227 3.93 -4.52 -7.59
C ALA A 227 2.55 -4.04 -7.13
N GLY A 228 2.18 -4.44 -5.92
CA GLY A 228 0.86 -4.21 -5.32
C GLY A 228 0.82 -3.06 -4.32
N GLY A 229 0.34 -3.35 -3.11
CA GLY A 229 0.27 -2.38 -2.03
C GLY A 229 1.64 -1.99 -1.49
N MET A 230 1.75 -0.74 -1.04
CA MET A 230 2.99 -0.20 -0.48
C MET A 230 2.77 0.46 0.87
N HIS A 231 3.77 0.39 1.74
CA HIS A 231 3.88 1.22 2.93
C HIS A 231 5.33 1.68 3.08
N TYR A 232 5.56 2.99 3.14
CA TYR A 232 6.88 3.58 3.27
C TYR A 232 7.09 4.20 4.65
N LEU A 233 8.20 3.89 5.28
CA LEU A 233 8.57 4.40 6.61
C LEU A 233 9.67 5.46 6.50
N SER A 234 9.65 6.43 7.42
CA SER A 234 10.65 7.52 7.45
C SER A 234 12.08 7.08 7.74
N ASP A 235 12.28 5.83 8.13
CA ASP A 235 13.60 5.21 8.30
C ASP A 235 14.16 4.58 7.02
N GLY A 236 13.46 4.77 5.89
CA GLY A 236 13.88 4.32 4.56
C GLY A 236 13.35 2.97 4.13
N ARG A 237 12.61 2.26 5.00
CA ARG A 237 12.04 0.95 4.66
C ARG A 237 10.79 1.10 3.80
N LEU A 238 10.81 0.48 2.63
CA LEU A 238 9.65 0.30 1.76
C LEU A 238 9.13 -1.13 1.88
N PHE A 239 7.91 -1.28 2.35
CA PHE A 239 7.16 -2.53 2.31
C PHE A 239 6.42 -2.56 0.98
N LEU A 240 6.59 -3.62 0.22
CA LEU A 240 6.00 -3.81 -1.10
C LEU A 240 5.41 -5.20 -1.21
N THR A 241 4.09 -5.28 -1.41
CA THR A 241 3.47 -6.56 -1.73
C THR A 241 3.77 -6.94 -3.19
N ASN A 242 4.01 -8.22 -3.40
CA ASN A 242 4.23 -8.81 -4.70
C ASN A 242 3.08 -9.81 -4.93
N TRP A 243 1.98 -9.31 -5.48
CA TRP A 243 0.78 -10.11 -5.65
C TRP A 243 0.98 -11.16 -6.74
N VAL A 244 0.69 -12.41 -6.43
CA VAL A 244 0.97 -13.55 -7.31
C VAL A 244 -0.28 -14.34 -7.70
N GLY A 245 -1.47 -13.78 -7.49
CA GLY A 245 -2.75 -14.45 -7.72
C GLY A 245 -3.03 -14.83 -9.19
N HIS A 246 -2.29 -14.27 -10.14
CA HIS A 246 -2.39 -14.62 -11.57
C HIS A 246 -1.19 -15.40 -12.09
N VAL A 247 -0.28 -15.81 -11.22
CA VAL A 247 0.99 -16.43 -11.61
C VAL A 247 1.14 -17.76 -10.88
N ASP A 248 1.32 -18.83 -11.63
CA ASP A 248 1.78 -20.11 -11.06
C ASP A 248 3.29 -19.99 -10.78
N ALA A 249 3.62 -19.60 -9.54
CA ALA A 249 4.99 -19.44 -9.10
C ALA A 249 5.35 -20.48 -8.07
N LYS A 250 6.39 -21.26 -8.32
CA LYS A 250 7.00 -22.11 -7.29
C LYS A 250 7.72 -21.20 -6.28
N ASN A 251 7.37 -21.33 -5.00
CA ASN A 251 7.93 -20.51 -3.90
C ASN A 251 7.80 -18.99 -4.13
N PRO A 252 6.58 -18.46 -4.27
CA PRO A 252 6.39 -17.04 -4.51
C PRO A 252 6.88 -16.20 -3.34
N VAL A 253 7.40 -15.02 -3.64
CA VAL A 253 7.65 -13.97 -2.65
C VAL A 253 6.42 -13.11 -2.58
N HIS A 254 5.76 -13.03 -1.42
CA HIS A 254 4.53 -12.25 -1.23
C HIS A 254 4.79 -10.82 -0.77
N LEU A 255 5.85 -10.62 0.04
CA LEU A 255 6.24 -9.32 0.57
C LEU A 255 7.75 -9.14 0.49
N LEU A 256 8.14 -7.96 0.10
CA LEU A 256 9.51 -7.45 0.16
C LEU A 256 9.56 -6.25 1.11
N VAL A 257 10.54 -6.24 2.01
CA VAL A 257 10.94 -5.04 2.75
C VAL A 257 12.30 -4.62 2.23
N ILE A 258 12.38 -3.40 1.71
CA ILE A 258 13.50 -2.91 0.94
C ILE A 258 14.02 -1.63 1.58
N ASP A 259 15.32 -1.52 1.75
CA ASP A 259 15.95 -0.22 1.98
C ASP A 259 15.89 0.58 0.68
N LYS A 260 15.10 1.66 0.69
CA LYS A 260 14.81 2.43 -0.53
C LYS A 260 16.07 3.03 -1.14
N LEU A 261 17.02 3.50 -0.32
CA LEU A 261 18.22 4.18 -0.81
C LEU A 261 19.17 3.21 -1.51
N SER A 262 19.48 2.09 -0.87
CA SER A 262 20.41 1.09 -1.41
C SER A 262 19.75 0.05 -2.31
N LYS A 263 18.42 0.02 -2.37
CA LYS A 263 17.58 -1.00 -3.02
C LYS A 263 17.81 -2.43 -2.49
N LYS A 264 18.46 -2.55 -1.33
CA LYS A 264 18.74 -3.84 -0.71
C LYS A 264 17.47 -4.44 -0.11
N VAL A 265 17.22 -5.71 -0.40
CA VAL A 265 16.16 -6.46 0.28
C VAL A 265 16.62 -6.76 1.71
N LEU A 266 15.89 -6.21 2.68
CA LEU A 266 16.13 -6.39 4.12
C LEU A 266 15.40 -7.62 4.65
N TYR A 267 14.20 -7.88 4.11
CA TYR A 267 13.35 -8.99 4.51
C TYR A 267 12.42 -9.39 3.36
N LYS A 268 12.08 -10.68 3.30
CA LYS A 268 11.08 -11.20 2.36
C LYS A 268 10.21 -12.25 3.04
N VAL A 269 8.93 -12.24 2.71
CA VAL A 269 7.99 -13.30 3.05
C VAL A 269 7.80 -14.14 1.80
N SER A 270 8.28 -15.38 1.84
CA SER A 270 8.05 -16.37 0.80
C SER A 270 6.86 -17.27 1.19
N ASP A 271 6.44 -18.11 0.26
CA ASP A 271 5.30 -18.99 0.46
C ASP A 271 5.38 -19.71 1.80
N ARG A 272 4.37 -19.47 2.60
CA ARG A 272 3.99 -20.29 3.74
C ARG A 272 2.61 -20.83 3.40
N ASN A 273 2.27 -22.01 3.87
CA ASN A 273 0.93 -22.56 3.68
C ASN A 273 -0.19 -21.63 4.16
N GLU A 274 0.16 -20.67 5.02
CA GLU A 274 -0.71 -19.68 5.65
C GLU A 274 -0.97 -18.42 4.81
N ILE A 275 -0.16 -18.15 3.75
CA ILE A 275 -0.26 -16.94 2.94
C ILE A 275 -0.43 -17.35 1.47
N LYS A 276 -1.46 -16.83 0.81
CA LYS A 276 -1.75 -17.12 -0.60
C LYS A 276 -1.42 -15.96 -1.52
N THR A 277 -2.01 -14.77 -1.26
CA THR A 277 -1.76 -13.57 -2.08
C THR A 277 -1.88 -12.30 -1.25
N MET A 278 -0.79 -11.59 -1.07
CA MET A 278 -0.83 -10.29 -0.41
C MET A 278 -1.19 -9.18 -1.38
N SER A 279 -2.32 -8.49 -1.16
CA SER A 279 -2.76 -7.33 -1.95
C SER A 279 -2.34 -6.00 -1.33
N SER A 280 -2.33 -5.89 0.01
CA SER A 280 -1.93 -4.68 0.73
C SER A 280 -1.21 -5.01 2.03
N VAL A 281 -0.44 -4.06 2.57
CA VAL A 281 0.38 -4.23 3.78
C VAL A 281 0.46 -2.94 4.59
N PHE A 282 0.43 -3.06 5.92
CA PHE A 282 0.69 -1.97 6.87
C PHE A 282 1.75 -2.40 7.90
N ALA A 283 2.88 -1.73 7.92
CA ALA A 283 3.96 -1.99 8.87
C ALA A 283 3.60 -1.53 10.28
N LEU A 284 3.61 -2.40 11.30
CA LEU A 284 3.26 -2.02 12.68
C LEU A 284 4.28 -1.08 13.32
N ASP A 285 5.49 -1.00 12.79
CA ASP A 285 6.50 0.00 13.20
C ASP A 285 6.01 1.44 13.02
N ALA A 286 5.07 1.68 12.12
CA ALA A 286 4.41 2.97 11.92
C ALA A 286 3.68 3.50 13.17
N LEU A 287 3.31 2.61 14.09
CA LEU A 287 2.67 2.96 15.37
C LEU A 287 3.67 3.42 16.44
N LYS A 288 4.97 3.30 16.17
CA LYS A 288 6.03 3.75 17.09
C LYS A 288 6.22 5.26 16.95
N LYS A 289 6.27 6.00 18.05
CA LYS A 289 6.36 7.48 18.06
C LYS A 289 7.51 8.08 17.23
N ARG A 290 8.56 7.32 16.96
CA ARG A 290 9.77 7.80 16.24
C ARG A 290 9.76 7.51 14.74
N VAL A 291 8.78 6.77 14.25
CA VAL A 291 8.70 6.39 12.84
C VAL A 291 7.47 7.03 12.23
N LYS A 292 7.66 7.93 11.26
CA LYS A 292 6.57 8.42 10.44
C LYS A 292 6.33 7.41 9.32
N SER A 293 5.10 7.31 8.88
CA SER A 293 4.73 6.40 7.81
C SER A 293 3.92 7.11 6.73
N TYR A 294 4.01 6.58 5.54
CA TYR A 294 3.32 7.05 4.34
C TYR A 294 2.72 5.83 3.66
N HIS A 295 1.41 5.87 3.48
CA HIS A 295 0.64 4.72 3.02
C HIS A 295 -0.32 5.12 1.91
#